data_d9f2462a4da6a8a267ea4fbdf2e612c7
#
_entry.id   d9f2462a4da6a8a267ea4fbdf2e612c7
#
_cell.length_a   1.000
_cell.length_b   1.000
_cell.length_c   1.000
_cell.angle_alpha   90.00
_cell.angle_beta   90.00
_cell.angle_gamma   90.00
#
_symmetry.space_group_name_H-M   'P 1'
#
loop_
_entity.id
_entity.type
_entity.pdbx_description
1 polymer ?
#
loop_
_entity_poly.entity_id
_entity_poly.type
_entity_poly.pdbx_seq_one_letter_code
_entity_poly.pdbx_strand_id
1 'polypeptide(L)'
;MKKQPAIGRKLFSVGEAFVIVYRAMRSMPAFARARKNGLVSEHFMERLMLAVTEVNKCAMCSYAHTKMALESGMDKEEIDAMLAGDLSGVSDEERTAVLFAQHYADTRGRPDR
;
A
#
# COMPACT_ATOMS: atom_id res chain seq x y z
N MET A 1 -15.35 -16.88 14.57
CA MET A 1 -13.99 -16.75 13.96
C MET A 1 -14.04 -17.33 12.55
N LYS A 2 -14.02 -16.47 11.53
CA LYS A 2 -13.85 -16.96 10.15
C LYS A 2 -12.40 -17.44 10.01
N LYS A 3 -12.20 -18.73 9.78
CA LYS A 3 -10.91 -19.30 9.38
C LYS A 3 -10.43 -18.54 8.15
N GLN A 4 -9.36 -17.78 8.29
CA GLN A 4 -8.68 -17.25 7.10
C GLN A 4 -8.20 -18.44 6.27
N PRO A 5 -8.56 -18.52 4.98
CA PRO A 5 -8.03 -19.58 4.13
C PRO A 5 -6.52 -19.45 4.09
N ALA A 6 -5.85 -20.57 4.28
CA ALA A 6 -4.39 -20.65 4.16
C ALA A 6 -3.93 -19.87 2.91
N ILE A 7 -2.93 -19.01 3.08
CA ILE A 7 -2.33 -18.26 1.97
C ILE A 7 -1.79 -19.28 0.99
N GLY A 8 -2.59 -19.62 -0.02
CA GLY A 8 -2.12 -20.41 -1.13
C GLY A 8 -0.97 -19.63 -1.78
N ARG A 9 0.26 -20.13 -1.68
CA ARG A 9 1.40 -19.59 -2.43
C ARG A 9 1.00 -19.59 -3.90
N LYS A 10 0.75 -18.40 -4.44
CA LYS A 10 0.57 -18.24 -5.88
C LYS A 10 1.95 -18.46 -6.50
N LEU A 11 2.18 -19.64 -7.02
CA LEU A 11 3.37 -19.91 -7.82
C LEU A 11 3.16 -19.23 -9.17
N PHE A 12 3.97 -18.23 -9.45
CA PHE A 12 4.00 -17.60 -10.77
C PHE A 12 4.81 -18.48 -11.72
N SER A 13 4.32 -18.68 -12.93
CA SER A 13 5.13 -19.23 -14.00
C SER A 13 6.25 -18.24 -14.37
N VAL A 14 7.35 -18.76 -14.94
CA VAL A 14 8.46 -17.90 -15.39
C VAL A 14 7.96 -16.83 -16.37
N GLY A 15 7.02 -17.19 -17.26
CA GLY A 15 6.40 -16.25 -18.20
C GLY A 15 5.60 -15.16 -17.51
N GLU A 16 4.81 -15.50 -16.48
CA GLU A 16 4.07 -14.51 -15.68
C GLU A 16 5.01 -13.57 -14.93
N ALA A 17 6.08 -14.09 -14.35
CA ALA A 17 7.10 -13.27 -13.70
C ALA A 17 7.74 -12.28 -14.68
N PHE A 18 8.05 -12.71 -15.90
CA PHE A 18 8.58 -11.84 -16.95
C PHE A 18 7.60 -10.73 -17.33
N VAL A 19 6.32 -11.04 -17.50
CA VAL A 19 5.28 -10.05 -17.83
C VAL A 19 5.13 -9.03 -16.68
N ILE A 20 5.15 -9.49 -15.44
CA ILE A 20 5.05 -8.60 -14.28
C ILE A 20 6.24 -7.64 -14.22
N VAL A 21 7.46 -8.15 -14.35
CA VAL A 21 8.69 -7.35 -14.36
C VAL A 21 8.68 -6.35 -15.53
N TYR A 22 8.33 -6.79 -16.72
CA TYR A 22 8.24 -5.92 -17.90
C TYR A 22 7.23 -4.78 -17.70
N ARG A 23 6.03 -5.08 -17.17
CA ARG A 23 5.01 -4.06 -16.87
C ARG A 23 5.49 -3.09 -15.80
N ALA A 24 6.12 -3.59 -14.74
CA ALA A 24 6.71 -2.76 -13.69
C ALA A 24 7.77 -1.82 -14.27
N MET A 25 8.69 -2.32 -15.08
CA MET A 25 9.71 -1.50 -15.72
C MET A 25 9.11 -0.44 -16.66
N ARG A 26 8.07 -0.77 -17.41
CA ARG A 26 7.37 0.18 -18.28
C ARG A 26 6.64 1.29 -17.52
N SER A 27 6.18 1.01 -16.31
CA SER A 27 5.49 2.00 -15.47
C SER A 27 6.45 2.92 -14.70
N MET A 28 7.71 2.52 -14.52
CA MET A 28 8.70 3.28 -13.75
C MET A 28 8.89 4.73 -14.21
N PRO A 29 8.97 5.04 -15.53
CA PRO A 29 9.12 6.44 -15.97
C PRO A 29 7.90 7.29 -15.63
N ALA A 30 6.69 6.73 -15.72
CA ALA A 30 5.46 7.45 -15.35
C ALA A 30 5.41 7.72 -13.84
N PHE A 31 5.78 6.74 -13.03
CA PHE A 31 5.87 6.87 -11.58
C PHE A 31 6.93 7.91 -11.16
N ALA A 32 8.12 7.84 -11.74
CA ALA A 32 9.20 8.80 -11.49
C ALA A 32 8.78 10.23 -11.86
N ARG A 33 8.06 10.40 -12.98
CA ARG A 33 7.53 11.69 -13.41
C ARG A 33 6.46 12.24 -12.47
N ALA A 34 5.54 11.40 -12.03
CA ALA A 34 4.51 11.77 -11.06
C ALA A 34 5.14 12.24 -9.74
N ARG A 35 6.16 11.52 -9.26
CA ARG A 35 6.91 11.88 -8.05
C ARG A 35 7.67 13.20 -8.24
N LYS A 36 8.37 13.37 -9.36
CA LYS A 36 9.12 14.59 -9.66
C LYS A 36 8.21 15.83 -9.77
N ASN A 37 7.00 15.66 -10.29
CA ASN A 37 6.02 16.74 -10.43
C ASN A 37 5.23 17.00 -9.14
N GLY A 38 5.53 16.33 -8.05
CA GLY A 38 4.83 16.50 -6.78
C GLY A 38 3.38 16.03 -6.76
N LEU A 39 2.96 15.25 -7.75
CA LEU A 39 1.59 14.68 -7.83
C LEU A 39 1.34 13.65 -6.72
N VAL A 40 2.40 13.06 -6.21
CA VAL A 40 2.37 12.07 -5.13
C VAL A 40 3.40 12.46 -4.09
N SER A 41 2.94 12.91 -2.92
CA SER A 41 3.82 13.22 -1.80
C SER A 41 4.36 11.95 -1.13
N GLU A 42 5.49 12.05 -0.44
CA GLU A 42 6.02 10.93 0.34
C GLU A 42 5.04 10.50 1.44
N HIS A 43 4.43 11.45 2.15
CA HIS A 43 3.44 11.16 3.17
C HIS A 43 2.22 10.42 2.59
N PHE A 44 1.73 10.81 1.42
CA PHE A 44 0.63 10.12 0.78
C PHE A 44 0.99 8.68 0.40
N MET A 45 2.20 8.45 -0.14
CA MET A 45 2.68 7.10 -0.41
C MET A 45 2.75 6.26 0.85
N GLU A 46 3.30 6.78 1.94
CA GLU A 46 3.38 6.05 3.19
C GLU A 46 2.00 5.77 3.78
N ARG A 47 1.03 6.68 3.67
CA ARG A 47 -0.37 6.42 4.06
C ARG A 47 -0.97 5.25 3.29
N LEU A 48 -0.76 5.19 1.98
CA LEU A 48 -1.21 4.06 1.16
C LEU A 48 -0.56 2.74 1.60
N MET A 49 0.74 2.77 1.84
CA MET A 49 1.48 1.57 2.25
C MET A 49 1.11 1.10 3.66
N LEU A 50 0.91 2.02 4.61
CA LEU A 50 0.41 1.71 5.95
C LEU A 50 -1.00 1.12 5.90
N ALA A 51 -1.88 1.66 5.07
CA ALA A 51 -3.24 1.15 4.88
C ALA A 51 -3.25 -0.29 4.34
N VAL A 52 -2.43 -0.58 3.33
CA VAL A 52 -2.27 -1.93 2.79
C VAL A 52 -1.66 -2.88 3.83
N THR A 53 -0.68 -2.42 4.56
CA THR A 53 0.02 -3.19 5.60
C THR A 53 -0.91 -3.56 6.74
N GLU A 54 -1.79 -2.66 7.15
CA GLU A 54 -2.82 -2.92 8.17
C GLU A 54 -3.73 -4.06 7.75
N VAL A 55 -4.23 -4.05 6.51
CA VAL A 55 -5.08 -5.12 5.97
C VAL A 55 -4.34 -6.46 5.90
N ASN A 56 -3.12 -6.44 5.41
CA ASN A 56 -2.31 -7.65 5.21
C ASN A 56 -1.74 -8.23 6.51
N LYS A 57 -1.75 -7.47 7.60
CA LYS A 57 -1.19 -7.87 8.90
C LYS A 57 0.27 -8.34 8.81
N CYS A 58 1.05 -7.69 7.95
CA CYS A 58 2.45 -8.01 7.74
C CYS A 58 3.34 -7.26 8.74
N ALA A 59 3.85 -7.96 9.75
CA ALA A 59 4.66 -7.33 10.81
C ALA A 59 5.96 -6.68 10.28
N MET A 60 6.63 -7.32 9.31
CA MET A 60 7.84 -6.76 8.71
C MET A 60 7.52 -5.52 7.86
N CYS A 61 6.41 -5.54 7.13
CA CYS A 61 5.96 -4.39 6.34
C CYS A 61 5.58 -3.22 7.26
N SER A 62 4.88 -3.49 8.36
CA SER A 62 4.55 -2.48 9.38
C SER A 62 5.81 -1.81 9.91
N TYR A 63 6.82 -2.59 10.28
CA TYR A 63 8.08 -2.06 10.77
C TYR A 63 8.79 -1.18 9.72
N ALA A 64 8.90 -1.68 8.49
CA ALA A 64 9.58 -0.97 7.42
C ALA A 64 8.88 0.35 7.07
N HIS A 65 7.55 0.32 6.87
CA HIS A 65 6.81 1.52 6.51
C HIS A 65 6.63 2.49 7.68
N THR A 66 6.55 2.02 8.92
CA THR A 66 6.61 2.88 10.10
C THR A 66 7.93 3.66 10.13
N LYS A 67 9.05 2.98 9.91
CA LYS A 67 10.36 3.62 9.86
C LYS A 67 10.44 4.68 8.74
N MET A 68 10.03 4.31 7.53
CA MET A 68 10.04 5.21 6.37
C MET A 68 9.12 6.42 6.59
N ALA A 69 7.94 6.21 7.16
CA ALA A 69 7.00 7.28 7.49
C ALA A 69 7.57 8.26 8.52
N LEU A 70 8.20 7.75 9.59
CA LEU A 70 8.88 8.60 10.57
C LEU A 70 10.04 9.38 9.95
N GLU A 71 10.84 8.74 9.09
CA GLU A 71 11.95 9.39 8.38
C GLU A 71 11.46 10.48 7.40
N SER A 72 10.26 10.33 6.84
CA SER A 72 9.60 11.34 6.01
C SER A 72 8.99 12.50 6.79
N GLY A 73 8.97 12.42 8.12
CA GLY A 73 8.44 13.45 9.01
C GLY A 73 6.96 13.30 9.37
N MET A 74 6.37 12.12 9.18
CA MET A 74 5.01 11.85 9.68
C MET A 74 5.01 11.70 11.20
N ASP A 75 3.93 12.18 11.83
CA ASP A 75 3.75 12.05 13.28
C ASP A 75 3.48 10.59 13.67
N LYS A 76 4.06 10.19 14.81
CA LYS A 76 3.88 8.82 15.33
C LYS A 76 2.42 8.49 15.60
N GLU A 77 1.67 9.45 16.12
CA GLU A 77 0.23 9.31 16.40
C GLU A 77 -0.56 9.03 15.13
N GLU A 78 -0.24 9.68 14.04
CA GLU A 78 -0.85 9.41 12.72
C GLU A 78 -0.52 8.00 12.24
N ILE A 79 0.73 7.59 12.35
CA ILE A 79 1.17 6.24 11.94
C ILE A 79 0.46 5.17 12.77
N ASP A 80 0.41 5.34 14.08
CA ASP A 80 -0.26 4.40 15.00
C ASP A 80 -1.77 4.30 14.70
N ALA A 81 -2.43 5.43 14.40
CA ALA A 81 -3.83 5.46 13.99
C ALA A 81 -4.06 4.69 12.69
N MET A 82 -3.23 4.92 11.67
CA MET A 82 -3.31 4.22 10.39
C MET A 82 -3.14 2.70 10.56
N LEU A 83 -2.20 2.26 11.37
CA LEU A 83 -1.97 0.84 11.68
C LEU A 83 -3.09 0.21 12.52
N ALA A 84 -3.85 1.02 13.24
CA ALA A 84 -5.07 0.59 13.93
C ALA A 84 -6.33 0.62 13.04
N GLY A 85 -6.21 1.03 11.79
CA GLY A 85 -7.33 1.15 10.84
C GLY A 85 -8.14 2.45 11.00
N ASP A 86 -7.66 3.40 11.80
CA ASP A 86 -8.29 4.70 11.97
C ASP A 86 -7.82 5.69 10.89
N LEU A 87 -8.73 6.06 10.01
CA LEU A 87 -8.50 7.00 8.90
C LEU A 87 -9.01 8.41 9.19
N SER A 88 -9.37 8.73 10.42
CA SER A 88 -9.94 10.05 10.78
C SER A 88 -8.98 11.21 10.51
N GLY A 89 -7.67 10.97 10.61
CA GLY A 89 -6.62 11.94 10.31
C GLY A 89 -6.28 12.10 8.82
N VAL A 90 -6.82 11.24 7.96
CA VAL A 90 -6.57 11.31 6.53
C VAL A 90 -7.44 12.37 5.87
N SER A 91 -6.85 13.25 5.07
CA SER A 91 -7.58 14.29 4.35
C SER A 91 -8.65 13.71 3.42
N ASP A 92 -9.71 14.45 3.17
CA ASP A 92 -10.80 13.99 2.29
C ASP A 92 -10.31 13.72 0.86
N GLU A 93 -9.31 14.47 0.39
CA GLU A 93 -8.71 14.31 -0.94
C GLU A 93 -8.01 12.96 -1.07
N GLU A 94 -7.31 12.51 -0.03
CA GLU A 94 -6.55 11.25 -0.03
C GLU A 94 -7.39 10.06 0.42
N ARG A 95 -8.46 10.29 1.18
CA ARG A 95 -9.27 9.23 1.81
C ARG A 95 -9.79 8.20 0.82
N THR A 96 -10.29 8.64 -0.32
CA THR A 96 -10.79 7.73 -1.36
C THR A 96 -9.70 6.79 -1.87
N ALA A 97 -8.49 7.30 -2.08
CA ALA A 97 -7.36 6.49 -2.53
C ALA A 97 -6.89 5.51 -1.44
N VAL A 98 -6.87 5.95 -0.18
CA VAL A 98 -6.52 5.09 0.97
C VAL A 98 -7.54 3.96 1.15
N LEU A 99 -8.83 4.27 1.09
CA LEU A 99 -9.90 3.27 1.14
C LEU A 99 -9.83 2.28 -0.04
N PHE A 100 -9.53 2.78 -1.24
CA PHE A 100 -9.32 1.91 -2.39
C PHE A 100 -8.11 0.98 -2.19
N ALA A 101 -7.01 1.48 -1.65
CA ALA A 101 -5.83 0.68 -1.36
C ALA A 101 -6.14 -0.44 -0.35
N GLN A 102 -6.89 -0.14 0.71
CA GLN A 102 -7.38 -1.15 1.66
C GLN A 102 -8.26 -2.20 0.98
N HIS A 103 -9.22 -1.76 0.19
CA HIS A 103 -10.12 -2.65 -0.54
C HIS A 103 -9.35 -3.54 -1.54
N TYR A 104 -8.40 -2.96 -2.25
CA TYR A 104 -7.54 -3.71 -3.17
C TYR A 104 -6.72 -4.78 -2.45
N ALA A 105 -6.17 -4.46 -1.29
CA ALA A 105 -5.43 -5.41 -0.46
C ALA A 105 -6.34 -6.51 0.09
N ASP A 106 -7.52 -6.15 0.63
CA ASP A 106 -8.49 -7.09 1.19
C ASP A 106 -9.04 -8.06 0.14
N THR A 107 -9.27 -7.58 -1.06
CA THR A 107 -9.71 -8.40 -2.21
C THR A 107 -8.57 -9.13 -2.93
N ARG A 108 -7.35 -9.03 -2.42
CA ARG A 108 -6.14 -9.64 -3.01
C ARG A 108 -5.90 -9.23 -4.46
N GLY A 109 -6.04 -7.94 -4.74
CA GLY A 109 -5.85 -7.38 -6.07
C GLY A 109 -6.99 -7.71 -7.05
N ARG A 110 -8.16 -8.06 -6.54
CA ARG A 110 -9.38 -8.32 -7.31
C ARG A 110 -10.52 -7.45 -6.79
N PRO A 111 -10.40 -6.12 -6.92
CA PRO A 111 -11.52 -5.24 -6.59
C PRO A 111 -12.71 -5.62 -7.46
N ASP A 112 -13.90 -5.48 -6.92
CA ASP A 112 -15.15 -5.90 -7.55
C ASP A 112 -15.25 -5.40 -8.99
N ARG A 113 -15.69 -6.30 -9.85
CA ARG A 113 -15.97 -6.00 -11.25
C ARG A 113 -17.42 -5.53 -11.40
#